data_25adda809bf5c553c30ccd9ea491d035
#
_entry.id   25adda809bf5c553c30ccd9ea491d035
#
_cell.length_a   1.000
_cell.length_b   1.000
_cell.length_c   1.000
_cell.angle_alpha   90.00
_cell.angle_beta   90.00
_cell.angle_gamma   90.00
#
_symmetry.space_group_name_H-M   'P 1'
#
loop_
_entity.id
_entity.type
_entity.pdbx_description
1 polymer ?
#
loop_
_entity_poly.entity_id
_entity_poly.type
_entity_poly.pdbx_seq_one_letter_code
_entity_poly.pdbx_strand_id
1 'polypeptide(L)'
;MVTGASSGLGAHFASVLHSVGAQVVLTARRAERLESLAGELPGAHVVVADMADDADRERLVADVLARFGRVDVLVNNAGVGGSVAVEDETLERFRLSMEVNVTALWHLSKLCAPSMITSGSGSIVNVASMLGHVGSTPVKQAHYCASKGAVVNLTRELALQWARKGVRVNALCPGWFPSEMTAGMDTDEASQRYIAANSPIPRMGRLDELDGALLLLASPAGSFLTGQSVVVDGGWTAR
;
A
#
# COMPACT_ATOMS: atom_id res chain seq x y z
N MET A 1 3.13 -8.04 -7.95
CA MET A 1 2.88 -8.58 -6.59
C MET A 1 2.17 -7.52 -5.76
N VAL A 2 1.09 -7.89 -5.04
CA VAL A 2 0.31 -6.99 -4.18
C VAL A 2 0.24 -7.56 -2.78
N THR A 3 0.71 -6.82 -1.77
CA THR A 3 0.63 -7.24 -0.37
C THR A 3 -0.67 -6.74 0.29
N GLY A 4 -1.17 -7.48 1.29
CA GLY A 4 -2.46 -7.17 1.91
C GLY A 4 -3.65 -7.36 0.98
N ALA A 5 -3.54 -8.28 0.00
CA ALA A 5 -4.53 -8.49 -1.05
C ALA A 5 -5.81 -9.23 -0.59
N SER A 6 -5.94 -9.56 0.69
CA SER A 6 -7.11 -10.29 1.20
C SER A 6 -8.35 -9.42 1.45
N SER A 7 -8.27 -8.09 1.30
CA SER A 7 -9.40 -7.16 1.49
C SER A 7 -9.09 -5.72 1.06
N GLY A 8 -10.12 -4.88 1.03
CA GLY A 8 -10.03 -3.44 0.88
C GLY A 8 -9.20 -2.99 -0.33
N LEU A 9 -8.32 -2.02 -0.14
CA LEU A 9 -7.50 -1.45 -1.21
C LEU A 9 -6.63 -2.51 -1.91
N GLY A 10 -6.05 -3.46 -1.15
CA GLY A 10 -5.16 -4.48 -1.73
C GLY A 10 -5.88 -5.43 -2.69
N ALA A 11 -7.07 -5.88 -2.34
CA ALA A 11 -7.90 -6.70 -3.22
C ALA A 11 -8.31 -5.91 -4.47
N HIS A 12 -8.76 -4.67 -4.29
CA HIS A 12 -9.11 -3.78 -5.39
C HIS A 12 -7.92 -3.53 -6.34
N PHE A 13 -6.74 -3.21 -5.80
CA PHE A 13 -5.53 -2.99 -6.60
C PHE A 13 -5.12 -4.23 -7.40
N ALA A 14 -5.26 -5.43 -6.81
CA ALA A 14 -4.99 -6.67 -7.52
C ALA A 14 -5.94 -6.86 -8.70
N SER A 15 -7.24 -6.59 -8.51
CA SER A 15 -8.26 -6.67 -9.56
C SER A 15 -8.02 -5.65 -10.68
N VAL A 16 -7.67 -4.42 -10.33
CA VAL A 16 -7.35 -3.37 -11.32
C VAL A 16 -6.12 -3.75 -12.15
N LEU A 17 -5.04 -4.19 -11.51
CA LEU A 17 -3.83 -4.61 -12.23
C LEU A 17 -4.10 -5.84 -13.12
N HIS A 18 -4.88 -6.80 -12.64
CA HIS A 18 -5.28 -7.95 -13.44
C HIS A 18 -6.11 -7.54 -14.66
N SER A 19 -7.05 -6.61 -14.51
CA SER A 19 -7.94 -6.15 -15.60
C SER A 19 -7.20 -5.50 -16.77
N VAL A 20 -5.99 -4.99 -16.53
CA VAL A 20 -5.11 -4.44 -17.57
C VAL A 20 -4.05 -5.45 -18.05
N GLY A 21 -4.23 -6.73 -17.74
CA GLY A 21 -3.42 -7.83 -18.25
C GLY A 21 -2.17 -8.16 -17.42
N ALA A 22 -2.03 -7.64 -16.20
CA ALA A 22 -0.92 -8.04 -15.36
C ALA A 22 -1.11 -9.45 -14.80
N GLN A 23 -0.04 -10.24 -14.78
CA GLN A 23 0.02 -11.47 -13.99
C GLN A 23 0.18 -11.10 -12.52
N VAL A 24 -0.85 -11.35 -11.70
CA VAL A 24 -0.86 -10.89 -10.31
C VAL A 24 -0.45 -11.99 -9.32
N VAL A 25 0.32 -11.58 -8.32
CA VAL A 25 0.61 -12.39 -7.12
C VAL A 25 -0.10 -11.73 -5.95
N LEU A 26 -0.93 -12.50 -5.27
CA LEU A 26 -1.76 -12.10 -4.13
C LEU A 26 -1.12 -12.61 -2.84
N THR A 27 -0.79 -11.71 -1.91
CA THR A 27 -0.25 -12.16 -0.62
C THR A 27 -0.91 -11.45 0.56
N ALA A 28 -1.24 -12.23 1.57
CA ALA A 28 -1.74 -11.83 2.88
C ALA A 28 -1.74 -13.05 3.81
N ARG A 29 -2.21 -12.87 5.06
CA ARG A 29 -2.32 -13.96 6.05
C ARG A 29 -3.53 -14.86 5.87
N ARG A 30 -4.63 -14.34 5.28
CA ARG A 30 -5.94 -15.03 5.19
C ARG A 30 -6.03 -15.81 3.88
N ALA A 31 -5.65 -17.10 3.93
CA ALA A 31 -5.63 -17.99 2.78
C ALA A 31 -6.98 -18.05 2.05
N GLU A 32 -8.06 -18.31 2.76
CA GLU A 32 -9.42 -18.46 2.16
C GLU A 32 -9.85 -17.23 1.36
N ARG A 33 -9.52 -16.01 1.84
CA ARG A 33 -9.85 -14.78 1.12
C ARG A 33 -8.98 -14.57 -0.12
N LEU A 34 -7.73 -14.97 -0.06
CA LEU A 34 -6.84 -14.93 -1.22
C LEU A 34 -7.28 -15.91 -2.29
N GLU A 35 -7.67 -17.13 -1.91
CA GLU A 35 -8.18 -18.15 -2.82
C GLU A 35 -9.50 -17.71 -3.46
N SER A 36 -10.41 -17.11 -2.68
CA SER A 36 -11.65 -16.54 -3.21
C SER A 36 -11.35 -15.47 -4.28
N LEU A 37 -10.46 -14.53 -3.98
CA LEU A 37 -10.08 -13.50 -4.94
C LEU A 37 -9.36 -14.09 -6.17
N ALA A 38 -8.51 -15.09 -5.99
CA ALA A 38 -7.83 -15.76 -7.09
C ALA A 38 -8.82 -16.49 -8.03
N GLY A 39 -9.92 -16.99 -7.48
CA GLY A 39 -11.03 -17.56 -8.28
C GLY A 39 -11.70 -16.53 -9.22
N GLU A 40 -11.66 -15.25 -8.86
CA GLU A 40 -12.18 -14.14 -9.67
C GLU A 40 -11.12 -13.58 -10.65
N LEU A 41 -9.84 -13.89 -10.43
CA LEU A 41 -8.70 -13.39 -11.20
C LEU A 41 -7.92 -14.52 -11.87
N PRO A 42 -8.39 -15.05 -13.01
CA PRO A 42 -7.78 -16.20 -13.66
C PRO A 42 -6.27 -16.08 -13.86
N GLY A 43 -5.53 -17.08 -13.38
CA GLY A 43 -4.05 -17.08 -13.44
C GLY A 43 -3.37 -16.36 -12.28
N ALA A 44 -4.09 -15.74 -11.35
CA ALA A 44 -3.47 -15.17 -10.15
C ALA A 44 -2.75 -16.25 -9.33
N HIS A 45 -1.62 -15.88 -8.73
CA HIS A 45 -0.84 -16.76 -7.87
C HIS A 45 -0.99 -16.34 -6.41
N VAL A 46 -1.35 -17.28 -5.55
CA VAL A 46 -1.54 -17.02 -4.12
C VAL A 46 -0.30 -17.48 -3.34
N VAL A 47 0.22 -16.60 -2.50
CA VAL A 47 1.27 -16.93 -1.51
C VAL A 47 0.83 -16.38 -0.15
N VAL A 48 0.51 -17.28 0.78
CA VAL A 48 0.17 -16.89 2.15
C VAL A 48 1.43 -16.49 2.90
N ALA A 49 1.46 -15.27 3.44
CA ALA A 49 2.60 -14.75 4.19
C ALA A 49 2.15 -13.69 5.22
N ASP A 50 2.80 -13.69 6.39
CA ASP A 50 2.68 -12.60 7.36
C ASP A 50 3.77 -11.54 7.11
N MET A 51 3.35 -10.31 6.90
CA MET A 51 4.29 -9.21 6.68
C MET A 51 5.09 -8.84 7.95
N ALA A 52 4.66 -9.28 9.14
CA ALA A 52 5.44 -9.11 10.36
C ALA A 52 6.60 -10.14 10.51
N ASP A 53 6.62 -11.19 9.69
CA ASP A 53 7.62 -12.26 9.72
C ASP A 53 8.61 -12.09 8.55
N ASP A 54 9.90 -11.97 8.85
CA ASP A 54 10.94 -11.79 7.83
C ASP A 54 11.19 -13.05 6.99
N ALA A 55 11.09 -14.24 7.58
CA ALA A 55 11.20 -15.51 6.85
C ALA A 55 10.05 -15.69 5.84
N ASP A 56 8.85 -15.28 6.21
CA ASP A 56 7.70 -15.28 5.30
C ASP A 56 7.90 -14.32 4.11
N ARG A 57 8.46 -13.14 4.36
CA ARG A 57 8.80 -12.19 3.28
C ARG A 57 9.86 -12.74 2.32
N GLU A 58 10.90 -13.39 2.86
CA GLU A 58 11.95 -14.03 2.05
C GLU A 58 11.39 -15.19 1.22
N ARG A 59 10.60 -16.07 1.84
CA ARG A 59 9.92 -17.18 1.18
C ARG A 59 8.98 -16.71 0.08
N LEU A 60 8.20 -15.66 0.33
CA LEU A 60 7.30 -15.06 -0.66
C LEU A 60 8.05 -14.63 -1.92
N VAL A 61 9.13 -13.86 -1.77
CA VAL A 61 9.89 -13.37 -2.92
C VAL A 61 10.61 -14.51 -3.64
N ALA A 62 11.16 -15.48 -2.90
CA ALA A 62 11.78 -16.66 -3.48
C ALA A 62 10.77 -17.49 -4.32
N ASP A 63 9.55 -17.71 -3.83
CA ASP A 63 8.49 -18.40 -4.57
C ASP A 63 8.12 -17.68 -5.87
N VAL A 64 7.92 -16.35 -5.78
CA VAL A 64 7.59 -15.52 -6.95
C VAL A 64 8.71 -15.57 -8.00
N LEU A 65 9.97 -15.44 -7.58
CA LEU A 65 11.12 -15.50 -8.49
C LEU A 65 11.30 -16.89 -9.10
N ALA A 66 11.08 -17.96 -8.34
CA ALA A 66 11.13 -19.33 -8.85
C ALA A 66 10.06 -19.59 -9.91
N ARG A 67 8.85 -19.04 -9.72
CA ARG A 67 7.71 -19.25 -10.62
C ARG A 67 7.73 -18.35 -11.86
N PHE A 68 8.06 -17.07 -11.71
CA PHE A 68 7.93 -16.05 -12.76
C PHE A 68 9.28 -15.49 -13.24
N GLY A 69 10.37 -15.77 -12.55
CA GLY A 69 11.71 -15.29 -12.86
C GLY A 69 11.96 -13.82 -12.52
N ARG A 70 10.90 -13.03 -12.28
CA ARG A 70 11.01 -11.58 -12.05
C ARG A 70 9.80 -11.01 -11.29
N VAL A 71 10.00 -9.82 -10.74
CA VAL A 71 8.94 -8.94 -10.26
C VAL A 71 9.05 -7.62 -11.04
N ASP A 72 8.02 -7.23 -11.77
CA ASP A 72 7.98 -5.96 -12.50
C ASP A 72 7.38 -4.83 -11.67
N VAL A 73 6.34 -5.16 -10.90
CA VAL A 73 5.62 -4.22 -10.05
C VAL A 73 5.44 -4.82 -8.66
N LEU A 74 5.86 -4.05 -7.65
CA LEU A 74 5.58 -4.34 -6.25
C LEU A 74 4.64 -3.28 -5.69
N VAL A 75 3.45 -3.68 -5.24
CA VAL A 75 2.51 -2.83 -4.49
C VAL A 75 2.58 -3.21 -3.01
N ASN A 76 3.31 -2.42 -2.24
CA ASN A 76 3.41 -2.53 -0.80
C ASN A 76 2.18 -1.89 -0.16
N ASN A 77 1.08 -2.67 -0.05
CA ASN A 77 -0.19 -2.19 0.48
C ASN A 77 -0.49 -2.72 1.89
N ALA A 78 0.07 -3.85 2.29
CA ALA A 78 -0.14 -4.38 3.63
C ALA A 78 0.14 -3.32 4.69
N GLY A 79 -0.75 -3.20 5.67
CA GLY A 79 -0.62 -2.24 6.74
C GLY A 79 -1.58 -2.50 7.88
N VAL A 80 -1.22 -2.00 9.04
CA VAL A 80 -2.03 -2.02 10.25
C VAL A 80 -2.21 -0.60 10.78
N GLY A 81 -3.35 -0.36 11.42
CA GLY A 81 -3.70 0.93 12.00
C GLY A 81 -4.72 0.76 13.12
N GLY A 82 -5.45 1.81 13.40
CA GLY A 82 -6.53 1.86 14.37
C GLY A 82 -6.34 2.97 15.39
N SER A 83 -7.45 3.49 15.90
CA SER A 83 -7.45 4.62 16.83
C SER A 83 -7.02 4.18 18.23
N VAL A 84 -6.09 4.93 18.82
CA VAL A 84 -5.70 4.84 20.22
C VAL A 84 -5.04 6.15 20.64
N ALA A 85 -5.35 6.63 21.84
CA ALA A 85 -4.65 7.78 22.42
C ALA A 85 -3.21 7.41 22.76
N VAL A 86 -2.28 8.35 22.63
CA VAL A 86 -0.85 8.10 22.94
C VAL A 86 -0.67 7.61 24.38
N GLU A 87 -1.47 8.11 25.30
CA GLU A 87 -1.44 7.76 26.72
C GLU A 87 -1.81 6.29 26.97
N ASP A 88 -2.62 5.69 26.07
CA ASP A 88 -3.13 4.31 26.16
C ASP A 88 -2.42 3.38 25.17
N GLU A 89 -1.53 3.90 24.33
CA GLU A 89 -0.84 3.12 23.31
C GLU A 89 0.27 2.27 23.89
N THR A 90 0.25 0.97 23.61
CA THR A 90 1.33 0.08 24.06
C THR A 90 2.53 0.13 23.11
N LEU A 91 3.72 -0.14 23.64
CA LEU A 91 4.94 -0.21 22.84
C LEU A 91 4.89 -1.34 21.79
N GLU A 92 4.23 -2.45 22.11
CA GLU A 92 4.01 -3.59 21.19
C GLU A 92 3.20 -3.16 19.98
N ARG A 93 2.12 -2.38 20.20
CA ARG A 93 1.29 -1.85 19.10
C ARG A 93 2.07 -0.89 18.22
N PHE A 94 2.84 0.00 18.83
CA PHE A 94 3.70 0.92 18.09
C PHE A 94 4.73 0.14 17.25
N ARG A 95 5.42 -0.84 17.86
CA ARG A 95 6.41 -1.69 17.18
C ARG A 95 5.79 -2.50 16.05
N LEU A 96 4.61 -3.09 16.25
CA LEU A 96 3.90 -3.83 15.21
C LEU A 96 3.56 -2.93 14.01
N SER A 97 3.14 -1.69 14.28
CA SER A 97 2.86 -0.73 13.20
C SER A 97 4.13 -0.38 12.41
N MET A 98 5.25 -0.17 13.08
CA MET A 98 6.53 0.07 12.41
C MET A 98 6.99 -1.18 11.63
N GLU A 99 6.84 -2.37 12.20
CA GLU A 99 7.24 -3.62 11.55
C GLU A 99 6.44 -3.86 10.26
N VAL A 100 5.12 -3.82 10.33
CA VAL A 100 4.27 -4.12 9.17
C VAL A 100 4.29 -2.99 8.15
N ASN A 101 4.17 -1.72 8.59
CA ASN A 101 3.98 -0.60 7.68
C ASN A 101 5.30 -0.07 7.09
N VAL A 102 6.44 -0.29 7.75
CA VAL A 102 7.74 0.30 7.36
C VAL A 102 8.78 -0.79 7.08
N THR A 103 9.09 -1.64 8.07
CA THR A 103 10.15 -2.66 7.95
C THR A 103 9.83 -3.65 6.84
N ALA A 104 8.61 -4.19 6.83
CA ALA A 104 8.16 -5.14 5.80
C ALA A 104 8.21 -4.54 4.39
N LEU A 105 7.73 -3.31 4.25
CA LEU A 105 7.75 -2.58 2.99
C LEU A 105 9.20 -2.39 2.47
N TRP A 106 10.10 -1.93 3.34
CA TRP A 106 11.52 -1.80 3.02
C TRP A 106 12.15 -3.14 2.63
N HIS A 107 11.90 -4.20 3.43
CA HIS A 107 12.48 -5.52 3.21
C HIS A 107 12.01 -6.14 1.89
N LEU A 108 10.71 -6.09 1.58
CA LEU A 108 10.20 -6.55 0.28
C LEU A 108 10.77 -5.74 -0.88
N SER A 109 10.88 -4.42 -0.73
CA SER A 109 11.51 -3.57 -1.74
C SER A 109 12.97 -3.99 -2.00
N LYS A 110 13.74 -4.24 -0.93
CA LYS A 110 15.11 -4.74 -0.99
C LYS A 110 15.22 -6.11 -1.67
N LEU A 111 14.30 -7.02 -1.37
CA LEU A 111 14.30 -8.39 -1.94
C LEU A 111 13.89 -8.40 -3.42
N CYS A 112 12.96 -7.53 -3.83
CA CYS A 112 12.49 -7.46 -5.22
C CYS A 112 13.43 -6.64 -6.14
N ALA A 113 14.12 -5.64 -5.60
CA ALA A 113 14.95 -4.72 -6.39
C ALA A 113 16.00 -5.40 -7.28
N PRO A 114 16.71 -6.47 -6.86
CA PRO A 114 17.69 -7.14 -7.71
C PRO A 114 17.12 -7.62 -9.05
N SER A 115 15.92 -8.22 -9.06
CA SER A 115 15.29 -8.69 -10.31
C SER A 115 14.88 -7.52 -11.21
N MET A 116 14.36 -6.42 -10.61
CA MET A 116 14.00 -5.20 -11.32
C MET A 116 15.23 -4.51 -11.93
N ILE A 117 16.34 -4.45 -11.19
CA ILE A 117 17.61 -3.86 -11.64
C ILE A 117 18.20 -4.68 -12.79
N THR A 118 18.19 -6.01 -12.69
CA THR A 118 18.67 -6.91 -13.73
C THR A 118 17.87 -6.75 -15.03
N SER A 119 16.56 -6.55 -14.92
CA SER A 119 15.72 -6.30 -16.10
C SER A 119 15.78 -4.86 -16.63
N GLY A 120 16.44 -3.94 -15.90
CA GLY A 120 16.50 -2.52 -16.25
C GLY A 120 15.15 -1.80 -16.15
N SER A 121 14.15 -2.42 -15.53
CA SER A 121 12.78 -1.87 -15.41
C SER A 121 12.09 -2.43 -14.18
N GLY A 122 11.55 -1.54 -13.33
CA GLY A 122 10.74 -1.91 -12.17
C GLY A 122 9.94 -0.73 -11.63
N SER A 123 8.82 -1.04 -10.98
CA SER A 123 8.03 -0.04 -10.26
C SER A 123 7.63 -0.54 -8.88
N ILE A 124 7.96 0.24 -7.86
CA ILE A 124 7.54 0.01 -6.48
C ILE A 124 6.53 1.11 -6.11
N VAL A 125 5.31 0.69 -5.77
CA VAL A 125 4.23 1.56 -5.30
C VAL A 125 4.03 1.31 -3.81
N ASN A 126 4.43 2.25 -2.99
CA ASN A 126 4.26 2.18 -1.54
C ASN A 126 2.94 2.83 -1.15
N VAL A 127 2.00 2.07 -0.61
CA VAL A 127 0.72 2.63 -0.13
C VAL A 127 0.96 3.28 1.23
N ALA A 128 1.16 4.59 1.19
CA ALA A 128 1.30 5.44 2.37
C ALA A 128 -0.08 5.86 2.90
N SER A 129 -0.31 7.13 3.12
CA SER A 129 -1.58 7.76 3.51
C SER A 129 -1.44 9.28 3.42
N MET A 130 -2.54 10.01 3.29
CA MET A 130 -2.57 11.45 3.56
C MET A 130 -2.00 11.76 4.97
N LEU A 131 -2.18 10.85 5.93
CA LEU A 131 -1.66 10.98 7.29
C LEU A 131 -0.14 10.76 7.41
N GLY A 132 0.54 10.49 6.33
CA GLY A 132 1.99 10.62 6.23
C GLY A 132 2.46 12.06 5.98
N HIS A 133 1.54 12.97 5.66
CA HIS A 133 1.80 14.39 5.38
C HIS A 133 1.22 15.32 6.45
N VAL A 134 0.16 14.90 7.14
CA VAL A 134 -0.52 15.69 8.17
C VAL A 134 -0.84 14.83 9.39
N GLY A 135 -1.07 15.48 10.53
CA GLY A 135 -1.55 14.80 11.73
C GLY A 135 -3.01 14.36 11.61
N SER A 136 -3.41 13.42 12.45
CA SER A 136 -4.76 12.91 12.53
C SER A 136 -5.50 13.48 13.74
N THR A 137 -6.59 14.18 13.51
CA THR A 137 -7.48 14.68 14.57
C THR A 137 -8.92 14.70 14.04
N PRO A 138 -9.94 14.38 14.83
CA PRO A 138 -9.92 13.96 16.24
C PRO A 138 -9.51 12.48 16.43
N VAL A 139 -9.34 11.70 15.36
CA VAL A 139 -8.96 10.29 15.41
C VAL A 139 -7.50 10.19 15.83
N LYS A 140 -7.25 9.68 17.05
CA LYS A 140 -5.90 9.57 17.61
C LYS A 140 -5.21 8.31 17.07
N GLN A 141 -4.06 8.45 16.40
CA GLN A 141 -3.32 7.30 15.82
C GLN A 141 -1.85 7.64 15.53
N ALA A 142 -1.11 7.98 16.58
CA ALA A 142 0.28 8.44 16.47
C ALA A 142 1.19 7.41 15.77
N HIS A 143 1.08 6.11 16.13
CA HIS A 143 1.83 5.01 15.51
C HIS A 143 1.63 4.95 14.00
N TYR A 144 0.38 5.13 13.54
CA TYR A 144 0.04 5.07 12.13
C TYR A 144 0.60 6.28 11.38
N CYS A 145 0.38 7.50 11.87
CA CYS A 145 0.92 8.72 11.27
C CYS A 145 2.46 8.67 11.18
N ALA A 146 3.12 8.24 12.26
CA ALA A 146 4.57 8.07 12.28
C ALA A 146 5.04 7.07 11.21
N SER A 147 4.39 5.90 11.12
CA SER A 147 4.75 4.88 10.14
C SER A 147 4.52 5.35 8.70
N LYS A 148 3.42 6.06 8.42
CA LYS A 148 3.11 6.56 7.07
C LYS A 148 3.99 7.75 6.67
N GLY A 149 4.40 8.59 7.63
CA GLY A 149 5.44 9.61 7.42
C GLY A 149 6.80 8.99 7.08
N ALA A 150 7.17 7.91 7.77
CA ALA A 150 8.38 7.14 7.46
C ALA A 150 8.34 6.56 6.05
N VAL A 151 7.20 5.98 5.61
CA VAL A 151 7.03 5.45 4.24
C VAL A 151 7.20 6.54 3.18
N VAL A 152 6.66 7.74 3.40
CA VAL A 152 6.80 8.88 2.48
C VAL A 152 8.28 9.24 2.28
N ASN A 153 9.07 9.33 3.35
CA ASN A 153 10.49 9.69 3.22
C ASN A 153 11.35 8.52 2.72
N LEU A 154 11.06 7.28 3.15
CA LEU A 154 11.73 6.08 2.65
C LEU A 154 11.53 5.92 1.14
N THR A 155 10.35 6.26 0.62
CA THR A 155 10.07 6.27 -0.82
C THR A 155 11.03 7.17 -1.59
N ARG A 156 11.31 8.37 -1.07
CA ARG A 156 12.28 9.30 -1.68
C ARG A 156 13.68 8.72 -1.71
N GLU A 157 14.12 8.17 -0.58
CA GLU A 157 15.47 7.60 -0.46
C GLU A 157 15.67 6.40 -1.39
N LEU A 158 14.72 5.46 -1.44
CA LEU A 158 14.81 4.32 -2.34
C LEU A 158 14.77 4.74 -3.82
N ALA A 159 13.98 5.75 -4.15
CA ALA A 159 13.95 6.31 -5.51
C ALA A 159 15.32 6.86 -5.94
N LEU A 160 15.99 7.61 -5.07
CA LEU A 160 17.33 8.16 -5.33
C LEU A 160 18.37 7.05 -5.54
N GLN A 161 18.30 5.96 -4.77
CA GLN A 161 19.24 4.85 -4.86
C GLN A 161 19.06 4.02 -6.13
N TRP A 162 17.84 3.94 -6.68
CA TRP A 162 17.52 2.98 -7.74
C TRP A 162 17.11 3.60 -9.08
N ALA A 163 16.84 4.89 -9.16
CA ALA A 163 16.41 5.55 -10.40
C ALA A 163 17.39 5.29 -11.58
N ARG A 164 18.70 5.43 -11.35
CA ARG A 164 19.73 5.17 -12.38
C ARG A 164 19.84 3.70 -12.75
N LYS A 165 19.22 2.80 -12.00
CA LYS A 165 19.18 1.35 -12.24
C LYS A 165 17.86 0.91 -12.89
N GLY A 166 17.03 1.87 -13.33
CA GLY A 166 15.77 1.60 -14.01
C GLY A 166 14.59 1.28 -13.08
N VAL A 167 14.71 1.46 -11.75
CA VAL A 167 13.62 1.19 -10.80
C VAL A 167 13.06 2.49 -10.27
N ARG A 168 11.76 2.67 -10.44
CA ARG A 168 10.99 3.79 -9.89
C ARG A 168 10.36 3.40 -8.55
N VAL A 169 10.35 4.32 -7.60
CA VAL A 169 9.70 4.12 -6.31
C VAL A 169 8.85 5.34 -6.00
N ASN A 170 7.54 5.15 -5.83
CA ASN A 170 6.62 6.23 -5.51
C ASN A 170 5.65 5.82 -4.40
N ALA A 171 5.08 6.80 -3.71
CA ALA A 171 4.03 6.60 -2.72
C ALA A 171 2.66 6.95 -3.31
N LEU A 172 1.68 6.07 -3.14
CA LEU A 172 0.27 6.37 -3.25
C LEU A 172 -0.26 6.71 -1.86
N CYS A 173 -0.85 7.88 -1.69
CA CYS A 173 -1.29 8.41 -0.41
C CYS A 173 -2.81 8.61 -0.39
N PRO A 174 -3.60 7.56 -0.12
CA PRO A 174 -5.05 7.68 -0.04
C PRO A 174 -5.51 8.53 1.14
N GLY A 175 -6.65 9.20 0.97
CA GLY A 175 -7.45 9.79 2.03
C GLY A 175 -8.39 8.76 2.68
N TRP A 176 -9.64 9.19 2.92
CA TRP A 176 -10.69 8.33 3.46
C TRP A 176 -11.31 7.49 2.35
N PHE A 177 -11.00 6.20 2.32
CA PHE A 177 -11.55 5.21 1.40
C PHE A 177 -12.11 4.01 2.16
N PRO A 178 -13.11 3.29 1.62
CA PRO A 178 -13.66 2.08 2.23
C PRO A 178 -12.58 1.00 2.38
N SER A 179 -12.41 0.50 3.60
CA SER A 179 -11.48 -0.57 3.95
C SER A 179 -11.86 -1.17 5.30
N GLU A 180 -11.21 -2.24 5.71
CA GLU A 180 -11.39 -2.77 7.07
C GLU A 180 -10.95 -1.77 8.16
N MET A 181 -9.99 -0.88 7.87
CA MET A 181 -9.55 0.17 8.80
C MET A 181 -10.58 1.30 8.97
N THR A 182 -11.41 1.52 7.97
CA THR A 182 -12.44 2.56 7.94
C THR A 182 -13.84 1.99 8.03
N ALA A 183 -13.96 0.71 8.41
CA ALA A 183 -15.24 0.02 8.49
C ALA A 183 -16.22 0.77 9.40
N GLY A 184 -17.43 0.98 8.90
CA GLY A 184 -18.49 1.72 9.59
C GLY A 184 -18.45 3.25 9.41
N MET A 185 -17.34 3.84 8.93
CA MET A 185 -17.27 5.30 8.72
C MET A 185 -18.21 5.79 7.60
N ASP A 186 -18.53 4.92 6.67
CA ASP A 186 -19.45 5.16 5.54
C ASP A 186 -20.93 5.13 5.96
N THR A 187 -21.25 4.52 7.10
CA THR A 187 -22.62 4.41 7.65
C THR A 187 -22.81 5.23 8.92
N ASP A 188 -21.73 5.62 9.62
CA ASP A 188 -21.79 6.45 10.81
C ASP A 188 -21.96 7.94 10.45
N GLU A 189 -23.07 8.52 10.86
CA GLU A 189 -23.39 9.92 10.55
C GLU A 189 -22.38 10.93 11.13
N ALA A 190 -21.75 10.64 12.28
CA ALA A 190 -20.77 11.54 12.87
C ALA A 190 -19.49 11.56 12.01
N SER A 191 -19.03 10.39 11.56
CA SER A 191 -17.91 10.24 10.62
C SER A 191 -18.19 10.91 9.28
N GLN A 192 -19.39 10.74 8.73
CA GLN A 192 -19.78 11.38 7.47
C GLN A 192 -19.80 12.91 7.60
N ARG A 193 -20.39 13.45 8.68
CA ARG A 193 -20.39 14.90 8.96
C ARG A 193 -18.96 15.43 9.13
N TYR A 194 -18.11 14.68 9.84
CA TYR A 194 -16.72 15.06 10.03
C TYR A 194 -15.96 15.11 8.71
N ILE A 195 -16.10 14.09 7.85
CA ILE A 195 -15.47 14.06 6.53
C ILE A 195 -16.00 15.20 5.67
N ALA A 196 -17.30 15.40 5.62
CA ALA A 196 -17.93 16.44 4.82
C ALA A 196 -17.53 17.86 5.25
N ALA A 197 -17.33 18.10 6.53
CA ALA A 197 -16.90 19.39 7.05
C ALA A 197 -15.41 19.68 6.82
N ASN A 198 -14.61 18.64 6.62
CA ASN A 198 -13.15 18.72 6.57
C ASN A 198 -12.55 18.38 5.21
N SER A 199 -13.28 17.78 4.29
CA SER A 199 -12.81 17.51 2.93
C SER A 199 -13.41 18.50 1.93
N PRO A 200 -12.62 19.12 1.04
CA PRO A 200 -13.14 19.90 -0.09
C PRO A 200 -14.11 19.10 -0.98
N ILE A 201 -13.80 17.84 -1.25
CA ILE A 201 -14.78 16.89 -1.81
C ILE A 201 -15.45 16.20 -0.60
N PRO A 202 -16.72 16.57 -0.24
CA PRO A 202 -17.31 16.32 1.08
C PRO A 202 -17.83 14.88 1.25
N ARG A 203 -17.04 13.88 0.91
CA ARG A 203 -17.36 12.45 1.04
C ARG A 203 -16.11 11.58 1.11
N MET A 204 -16.28 10.33 1.48
CA MET A 204 -15.25 9.32 1.24
C MET A 204 -15.03 9.11 -0.27
N GLY A 205 -13.82 8.76 -0.64
CA GLY A 205 -13.51 8.32 -1.99
C GLY A 205 -14.12 6.95 -2.30
N ARG A 206 -14.41 6.70 -3.57
CA ARG A 206 -14.72 5.37 -4.07
C ARG A 206 -13.43 4.67 -4.48
N LEU A 207 -13.38 3.35 -4.38
CA LEU A 207 -12.16 2.59 -4.68
C LEU A 207 -11.64 2.84 -6.10
N ASP A 208 -12.56 2.96 -7.08
CA ASP A 208 -12.25 3.26 -8.49
C ASP A 208 -11.55 4.62 -8.69
N GLU A 209 -11.67 5.55 -7.76
CA GLU A 209 -10.98 6.85 -7.83
C GLU A 209 -9.47 6.75 -7.52
N LEU A 210 -8.98 5.58 -7.09
CA LEU A 210 -7.57 5.29 -6.94
C LEU A 210 -6.93 4.66 -8.19
N ASP A 211 -7.73 4.14 -9.12
CA ASP A 211 -7.27 3.35 -10.27
C ASP A 211 -6.30 4.13 -11.15
N GLY A 212 -6.65 5.36 -11.49
CA GLY A 212 -5.81 6.23 -12.32
C GLY A 212 -4.43 6.46 -11.71
N ALA A 213 -4.37 6.72 -10.39
CA ALA A 213 -3.12 6.93 -9.68
C ALA A 213 -2.30 5.63 -9.57
N LEU A 214 -2.94 4.50 -9.27
CA LEU A 214 -2.28 3.19 -9.24
C LEU A 214 -1.67 2.86 -10.60
N LEU A 215 -2.46 2.94 -11.68
CA LEU A 215 -2.02 2.61 -13.03
C LEU A 215 -0.91 3.55 -13.53
N LEU A 216 -1.01 4.85 -13.23
CA LEU A 216 0.05 5.82 -13.52
C LEU A 216 1.36 5.39 -12.85
N LEU A 217 1.34 5.02 -11.58
CA LEU A 217 2.53 4.65 -10.84
C LEU A 217 3.07 3.28 -11.25
N ALA A 218 2.20 2.31 -11.52
CA ALA A 218 2.58 0.93 -11.82
C ALA A 218 3.03 0.71 -13.28
N SER A 219 2.68 1.60 -14.20
CA SER A 219 2.89 1.41 -15.64
C SER A 219 3.91 2.38 -16.25
N PRO A 220 4.28 2.22 -17.54
CA PRO A 220 5.13 3.16 -18.29
C PRO A 220 4.55 4.58 -18.40
N ALA A 221 3.24 4.79 -18.17
CA ALA A 221 2.64 6.12 -18.11
C ALA A 221 3.32 7.03 -17.06
N GLY A 222 3.82 6.43 -15.97
CA GLY A 222 4.59 7.14 -14.95
C GLY A 222 6.12 7.04 -15.12
N SER A 223 6.64 6.79 -16.31
CA SER A 223 8.07 6.51 -16.55
C SER A 223 9.02 7.63 -16.08
N PHE A 224 8.54 8.86 -15.96
CA PHE A 224 9.33 9.99 -15.45
C PHE A 224 8.95 10.39 -13.99
N LEU A 225 8.16 9.54 -13.31
CA LEU A 225 7.77 9.74 -11.91
C LEU A 225 8.57 8.80 -11.01
N THR A 226 9.39 9.37 -10.13
CA THR A 226 10.07 8.63 -9.05
C THR A 226 10.28 9.51 -7.84
N GLY A 227 10.22 8.95 -6.63
CA GLY A 227 10.35 9.67 -5.37
C GLY A 227 9.14 10.54 -5.00
N GLN A 228 8.03 10.42 -5.71
CA GLN A 228 6.86 11.27 -5.52
C GLN A 228 5.82 10.65 -4.59
N SER A 229 5.05 11.53 -3.94
CA SER A 229 3.84 11.17 -3.22
C SER A 229 2.63 11.65 -4.02
N VAL A 230 1.85 10.71 -4.53
CA VAL A 230 0.59 11.01 -5.23
C VAL A 230 -0.54 10.91 -4.20
N VAL A 231 -1.02 12.07 -3.78
CA VAL A 231 -2.09 12.19 -2.78
C VAL A 231 -3.45 12.15 -3.49
N VAL A 232 -4.32 11.24 -3.04
CA VAL A 232 -5.70 11.09 -3.54
C VAL A 232 -6.61 11.10 -2.31
N ASP A 233 -7.02 12.29 -1.89
CA ASP A 233 -7.64 12.50 -0.57
C ASP A 233 -8.85 13.45 -0.58
N GLY A 234 -9.37 13.78 -1.75
CA GLY A 234 -10.47 14.74 -1.89
C GLY A 234 -10.11 16.18 -1.49
N GLY A 235 -8.80 16.52 -1.48
CA GLY A 235 -8.30 17.83 -1.10
C GLY A 235 -8.07 18.00 0.40
N TRP A 236 -8.13 16.92 1.20
CA TRP A 236 -7.94 16.98 2.65
C TRP A 236 -6.63 17.68 3.06
N THR A 237 -5.52 17.36 2.39
CA THR A 237 -4.20 17.93 2.70
C THR A 237 -3.88 19.24 1.98
N ALA A 238 -4.78 19.76 1.16
CA ALA A 238 -4.57 21.00 0.40
C ALA A 238 -4.91 22.27 1.19
N ARG A 239 -5.33 22.15 2.44
CA ARG A 239 -5.77 23.25 3.32
C ARG A 239 -4.83 23.41 4.52
#